data_41533aeefeccbeab86d27edeea4578c7
#
_entry.id   41533aeefeccbeab86d27edeea4578c7
#
_cell.length_a   1.000
_cell.length_b   1.000
_cell.length_c   1.000
_cell.angle_alpha   90.00
_cell.angle_beta   90.00
_cell.angle_gamma   90.00
#
_symmetry.space_group_name_H-M   'P 1'
#
loop_
_entity.id
_entity.type
_entity.pdbx_description
1 polymer ?
#
loop_
_entity_poly.entity_id
_entity_poly.type
_entity_poly.pdbx_seq_one_letter_code
_entity_poly.pdbx_strand_id
1 'polypeptide(L)'
;DPDGGFGYRVLAGTRPSRRAEADATWITDHGEWDGAAAIANGQTALRLNGSGGVVLLDDHLFATRAPDDAVALVEAGAPDVGIYRENRIVAHSDANGDALLTGLNAYAANRIAVDPRDYPMDADVAATSRIVVPPRGAGVIVNLAPAMHHSFVAIVRFAGGGFPPLGALLHMRAPSPPLIVGRDGEVFFGDLDGPADATVDASGGRCRVRIVPPPRAAGRIVRAGPFFCRNEASDAF
;
A
#
# COMPACT_ATOMS: atom_id res chain seq x y z
N ASP A 1 2.09 17.77 -22.08
CA ASP A 1 1.47 17.36 -20.83
C ASP A 1 2.57 17.10 -19.80
N PRO A 2 2.58 17.73 -18.63
CA PRO A 2 3.64 17.56 -17.63
C PRO A 2 3.67 16.14 -17.05
N ASP A 3 2.58 15.40 -17.17
CA ASP A 3 2.43 14.07 -16.57
C ASP A 3 2.83 12.93 -17.55
N GLY A 4 3.29 13.28 -18.76
CA GLY A 4 3.68 12.32 -19.78
C GLY A 4 2.82 12.43 -21.04
N GLY A 5 3.23 11.75 -22.10
CA GLY A 5 2.50 11.73 -23.36
C GLY A 5 3.38 11.66 -24.60
N PHE A 6 2.72 11.64 -25.72
CA PHE A 6 3.36 11.68 -27.03
C PHE A 6 2.92 12.93 -27.80
N GLY A 7 3.89 13.69 -28.26
CA GLY A 7 3.68 14.86 -29.09
C GLY A 7 4.43 14.74 -30.42
N TYR A 8 3.89 15.35 -31.45
CA TYR A 8 4.60 15.48 -32.73
C TYR A 8 4.27 16.81 -33.40
N ARG A 9 5.21 17.26 -34.21
CA ARG A 9 5.04 18.45 -35.04
C ARG A 9 5.65 18.19 -36.41
N VAL A 10 4.95 18.61 -37.47
CA VAL A 10 5.43 18.54 -38.84
C VAL A 10 5.29 19.91 -39.48
N LEU A 11 6.38 20.42 -40.05
CA LEU A 11 6.44 21.68 -40.74
C LEU A 11 6.97 21.46 -42.15
N ALA A 12 6.35 22.08 -43.14
CA ALA A 12 6.85 22.08 -44.51
C ALA A 12 6.72 23.50 -45.13
N GLY A 13 7.72 23.92 -45.81
CA GLY A 13 7.78 25.24 -46.45
C GLY A 13 8.54 25.21 -47.77
N THR A 14 8.16 26.08 -48.70
CA THR A 14 8.79 26.17 -50.00
C THR A 14 9.52 27.49 -50.23
N ARG A 15 9.36 28.45 -49.36
CA ARG A 15 9.99 29.81 -49.45
C ARG A 15 10.64 30.16 -48.12
N PRO A 16 11.86 30.80 -48.14
CA PRO A 16 12.70 31.07 -49.29
C PRO A 16 13.44 29.86 -49.86
N SER A 17 13.44 28.73 -49.15
CA SER A 17 14.01 27.43 -49.58
C SER A 17 13.06 26.30 -49.25
N ARG A 18 13.17 25.19 -49.98
CA ARG A 18 12.43 23.98 -49.66
C ARG A 18 12.94 23.38 -48.34
N ARG A 19 12.05 23.26 -47.39
CA ARG A 19 12.35 22.75 -46.06
C ARG A 19 11.19 21.90 -45.54
N ALA A 20 11.49 20.77 -44.96
CA ALA A 20 10.56 20.00 -44.21
C ALA A 20 11.21 19.57 -42.88
N GLU A 21 10.45 19.63 -41.81
CA GLU A 21 10.88 19.23 -40.48
C GLU A 21 9.76 18.39 -39.83
N ALA A 22 10.15 17.34 -39.15
CA ALA A 22 9.29 16.55 -38.30
C ALA A 22 10.00 16.32 -36.97
N ASP A 23 9.30 16.55 -35.90
CA ASP A 23 9.77 16.24 -34.55
C ASP A 23 8.71 15.46 -33.79
N ALA A 24 9.16 14.57 -32.92
CA ALA A 24 8.34 13.78 -32.03
C ALA A 24 9.00 13.74 -30.65
N THR A 25 8.19 13.93 -29.61
CA THR A 25 8.60 13.83 -28.21
C THR A 25 7.74 12.81 -27.52
N TRP A 26 8.38 11.92 -26.78
CA TRP A 26 7.71 10.93 -25.95
C TRP A 26 8.20 11.08 -24.51
N ILE A 27 7.27 11.43 -23.61
CA ILE A 27 7.50 11.64 -22.20
C ILE A 27 6.87 10.49 -21.43
N THR A 28 7.66 9.85 -20.57
CA THR A 28 7.24 8.78 -19.67
C THR A 28 7.67 9.10 -18.24
N ASP A 29 7.23 8.33 -17.26
CA ASP A 29 7.69 8.46 -15.87
C ASP A 29 9.19 8.15 -15.70
N HIS A 30 9.76 7.37 -16.62
CA HIS A 30 11.14 6.88 -16.56
C HIS A 30 12.12 7.70 -17.42
N GLY A 31 11.61 8.51 -18.36
CA GLY A 31 12.47 9.28 -19.27
C GLY A 31 11.71 10.09 -20.29
N GLU A 32 12.44 10.96 -20.95
CA GLU A 32 11.97 11.77 -22.07
C GLU A 32 12.83 11.47 -23.28
N TRP A 33 12.18 11.25 -24.42
CA TRP A 33 12.82 10.93 -25.70
C TRP A 33 12.33 11.91 -26.74
N ASP A 34 13.26 12.53 -27.45
CA ASP A 34 12.92 13.40 -28.56
C ASP A 34 13.70 13.02 -29.83
N GLY A 35 13.01 12.99 -30.93
CA GLY A 35 13.55 12.73 -32.26
C GLY A 35 13.15 13.82 -33.22
N ALA A 36 14.08 14.30 -34.03
CA ALA A 36 13.80 15.26 -35.07
C ALA A 36 14.48 14.86 -36.38
N ALA A 37 13.76 15.06 -37.48
CA ALA A 37 14.26 14.92 -38.84
C ALA A 37 14.03 16.22 -39.61
N ALA A 38 15.03 16.69 -40.28
CA ALA A 38 14.94 17.89 -41.11
C ALA A 38 15.56 17.66 -42.50
N ILE A 39 14.90 18.17 -43.53
CA ILE A 39 15.40 18.18 -44.89
C ILE A 39 15.39 19.63 -45.35
N ALA A 40 16.56 20.16 -45.73
CA ALA A 40 16.69 21.49 -46.27
C ALA A 40 17.72 21.51 -47.41
N ASN A 41 17.37 22.07 -48.55
CA ASN A 41 18.26 22.21 -49.69
C ASN A 41 18.93 20.88 -50.15
N GLY A 42 18.19 19.75 -50.04
CA GLY A 42 18.72 18.42 -50.38
C GLY A 42 19.61 17.79 -49.31
N GLN A 43 19.83 18.44 -48.18
CA GLN A 43 20.53 17.85 -47.02
C GLN A 43 19.54 17.35 -46.00
N THR A 44 19.83 16.19 -45.42
CA THR A 44 19.04 15.57 -44.35
C THR A 44 19.80 15.62 -43.03
N ALA A 45 19.15 16.05 -41.97
CA ALA A 45 19.66 16.03 -40.61
C ALA A 45 18.70 15.20 -39.75
N LEU A 46 19.27 14.33 -38.90
CA LEU A 46 18.57 13.55 -37.91
C LEU A 46 19.13 13.88 -36.54
N ARG A 47 18.26 14.02 -35.55
CA ARG A 47 18.63 14.18 -34.16
C ARG A 47 17.78 13.26 -33.28
N LEU A 48 18.43 12.59 -32.34
CA LEU A 48 17.77 11.78 -31.33
C LEU A 48 18.40 12.14 -29.99
N ASN A 49 17.58 12.50 -29.02
CA ASN A 49 18.00 12.71 -27.66
C ASN A 49 17.17 11.85 -26.71
N GLY A 50 17.77 11.48 -25.59
CA GLY A 50 17.10 10.81 -24.50
C GLY A 50 17.63 11.36 -23.18
N SER A 51 16.74 11.59 -22.26
CA SER A 51 17.08 11.99 -20.89
C SER A 51 16.33 11.14 -19.89
N GLY A 52 16.97 10.87 -18.77
CA GLY A 52 16.44 10.09 -17.65
C GLY A 52 17.44 10.03 -16.53
N GLY A 53 17.01 9.50 -15.41
CA GLY A 53 17.84 9.34 -14.23
C GLY A 53 17.59 8.02 -13.52
N VAL A 54 18.47 7.69 -12.60
CA VAL A 54 18.34 6.55 -11.70
C VAL A 54 18.50 7.07 -10.28
N VAL A 55 17.57 6.71 -9.41
CA VAL A 55 17.61 7.02 -7.98
C VAL A 55 17.77 5.73 -7.21
N LEU A 56 18.79 5.66 -6.36
CA LEU A 56 18.97 4.61 -5.37
C LEU A 56 18.65 5.20 -3.99
N LEU A 57 17.62 4.67 -3.34
CA LEU A 57 17.18 5.12 -2.03
C LEU A 57 16.70 3.91 -1.22
N ASP A 58 17.28 3.69 -0.05
CA ASP A 58 16.98 2.58 0.86
C ASP A 58 16.98 1.19 0.15
N ASP A 59 18.06 0.89 -0.57
CA ASP A 59 18.25 -0.33 -1.37
C ASP A 59 17.24 -0.53 -2.53
N HIS A 60 16.36 0.46 -2.79
CA HIS A 60 15.45 0.47 -3.92
C HIS A 60 16.02 1.28 -5.08
N LEU A 61 15.98 0.69 -6.27
CA LEU A 61 16.45 1.31 -7.50
C LEU A 61 15.26 1.74 -8.36
N PHE A 62 15.16 3.02 -8.64
CA PHE A 62 14.10 3.58 -9.45
C PHE A 62 14.66 4.26 -10.69
N ALA A 63 14.04 3.99 -11.85
CA ALA A 63 14.24 4.82 -13.04
C ALA A 63 13.29 6.01 -12.98
N THR A 64 13.77 7.19 -13.31
CA THR A 64 12.97 8.43 -13.27
C THR A 64 13.34 9.35 -14.44
N ARG A 65 12.40 10.17 -14.87
CA ARG A 65 12.63 11.17 -15.92
C ARG A 65 13.66 12.23 -15.50
N ALA A 66 13.50 12.76 -14.31
CA ALA A 66 14.45 13.73 -13.74
C ALA A 66 14.42 13.64 -12.21
N PRO A 67 15.54 13.35 -11.56
CA PRO A 67 15.68 13.58 -10.13
C PRO A 67 15.88 15.08 -9.90
N ASP A 68 14.77 15.82 -9.89
CA ASP A 68 14.77 17.26 -9.72
C ASP A 68 15.32 17.69 -8.33
N ASP A 69 14.80 18.79 -7.76
CA ASP A 69 15.33 19.40 -6.53
C ASP A 69 15.43 18.42 -5.34
N ALA A 70 14.44 17.55 -5.16
CA ALA A 70 14.45 16.51 -4.15
C ALA A 70 13.46 15.38 -4.50
N VAL A 71 13.66 14.21 -3.91
CA VAL A 71 12.82 13.02 -4.12
C VAL A 71 12.35 12.43 -2.79
N ALA A 72 11.25 11.67 -2.82
CA ALA A 72 10.82 10.87 -1.68
C ALA A 72 10.52 9.43 -2.10
N LEU A 73 10.96 8.47 -1.31
CA LEU A 73 10.45 7.12 -1.31
C LEU A 73 9.26 7.07 -0.36
N VAL A 74 8.08 6.75 -0.89
CA VAL A 74 6.87 6.58 -0.09
C VAL A 74 6.59 5.10 0.08
N GLU A 75 6.70 4.63 1.31
CA GLU A 75 6.31 3.28 1.71
C GLU A 75 4.83 3.30 2.06
N ALA A 76 3.97 2.91 1.13
CA ALA A 76 2.53 2.82 1.31
C ALA A 76 2.10 1.46 1.89
N GLY A 77 2.95 0.41 1.78
CA GLY A 77 2.72 -0.90 2.38
C GLY A 77 1.65 -1.77 1.72
N ALA A 78 1.06 -1.30 0.61
CA ALA A 78 0.15 -2.07 -0.23
C ALA A 78 0.30 -1.63 -1.69
N PRO A 79 0.09 -2.53 -2.68
CA PRO A 79 0.17 -2.18 -4.09
C PRO A 79 -1.00 -1.30 -4.53
N ASP A 80 -0.75 -0.51 -5.58
CA ASP A 80 -1.75 0.34 -6.27
C ASP A 80 -2.43 1.40 -5.37
N VAL A 81 -1.75 1.82 -4.30
CA VAL A 81 -2.20 2.91 -3.44
C VAL A 81 -1.89 4.24 -4.11
N GLY A 82 -2.88 5.11 -4.24
CA GLY A 82 -2.70 6.45 -4.77
C GLY A 82 -1.89 7.34 -3.82
N ILE A 83 -0.78 7.89 -4.32
CA ILE A 83 0.07 8.82 -3.59
C ILE A 83 -0.27 10.24 -4.01
N TYR A 84 -0.62 11.05 -3.03
CA TYR A 84 -1.03 12.43 -3.23
C TYR A 84 0.08 13.39 -2.79
N ARG A 85 0.32 14.41 -3.59
CA ARG A 85 1.06 15.60 -3.21
C ARG A 85 0.13 16.80 -3.35
N GLU A 86 -0.03 17.59 -2.27
CA GLU A 86 -0.91 18.76 -2.23
C GLU A 86 -2.33 18.45 -2.80
N ASN A 87 -2.92 17.30 -2.41
CA ASN A 87 -4.25 16.82 -2.83
C ASN A 87 -4.37 16.38 -4.31
N ARG A 88 -3.28 16.24 -5.04
CA ARG A 88 -3.25 15.71 -6.40
C ARG A 88 -2.54 14.36 -6.41
N ILE A 89 -3.11 13.36 -7.05
CA ILE A 89 -2.43 12.08 -7.30
C ILE A 89 -1.22 12.34 -8.19
N VAL A 90 -0.05 11.88 -7.75
CA VAL A 90 1.22 12.06 -8.45
C VAL A 90 1.92 10.74 -8.75
N ALA A 91 1.55 9.66 -8.07
CA ALA A 91 2.06 8.32 -8.32
C ALA A 91 1.10 7.26 -7.75
N HIS A 92 1.33 5.99 -8.09
CA HIS A 92 0.76 4.84 -7.42
C HIS A 92 1.91 3.96 -6.91
N SER A 93 1.69 3.28 -5.79
CA SER A 93 2.66 2.33 -5.26
C SER A 93 2.78 1.11 -6.17
N ASP A 94 3.97 0.56 -6.24
CA ASP A 94 4.30 -0.64 -7.01
C ASP A 94 3.81 -1.93 -6.32
N ALA A 95 4.21 -3.09 -6.85
CA ALA A 95 3.85 -4.40 -6.30
C ALA A 95 4.38 -4.65 -4.87
N ASN A 96 5.41 -3.91 -4.45
CA ASN A 96 5.98 -3.97 -3.10
C ASN A 96 5.29 -3.01 -2.13
N GLY A 97 4.46 -2.10 -2.65
CA GLY A 97 3.82 -1.05 -1.87
C GLY A 97 4.63 0.24 -1.79
N ASP A 98 5.60 0.44 -2.69
CA ASP A 98 6.52 1.57 -2.68
C ASP A 98 6.30 2.48 -3.89
N ALA A 99 6.53 3.77 -3.73
CA ALA A 99 6.48 4.73 -4.82
C ALA A 99 7.60 5.77 -4.71
N LEU A 100 8.25 6.07 -5.83
CA LEU A 100 9.18 7.21 -5.92
C LEU A 100 8.41 8.46 -6.32
N LEU A 101 8.49 9.49 -5.49
CA LEU A 101 8.03 10.84 -5.82
C LEU A 101 9.22 11.70 -6.22
N THR A 102 9.12 12.33 -7.38
CA THR A 102 10.08 13.34 -7.86
C THR A 102 9.48 14.75 -7.79
N GLY A 103 10.30 15.75 -7.99
CA GLY A 103 9.86 17.15 -8.06
C GLY A 103 9.34 17.72 -6.74
N LEU A 104 9.87 17.24 -5.60
CA LEU A 104 9.60 17.87 -4.31
C LEU A 104 10.31 19.22 -4.24
N ASN A 105 9.63 20.18 -3.64
CA ASN A 105 10.23 21.50 -3.40
C ASN A 105 11.27 21.41 -2.29
N ALA A 106 12.54 21.63 -2.64
CA ALA A 106 13.61 21.67 -1.64
C ALA A 106 13.43 22.85 -0.68
N TYR A 107 13.75 22.63 0.60
CA TYR A 107 13.62 23.59 1.70
C TYR A 107 12.20 24.14 1.92
N ALA A 108 11.19 23.48 1.37
CA ALA A 108 9.79 23.84 1.55
C ALA A 108 9.00 22.64 2.08
N ALA A 109 7.86 22.92 2.72
CA ALA A 109 6.95 21.89 3.20
C ALA A 109 6.26 21.22 1.99
N ASN A 110 6.39 19.90 1.90
CA ASN A 110 5.70 19.08 0.93
C ASN A 110 4.76 18.14 1.71
N ARG A 111 3.47 18.25 1.46
CA ARG A 111 2.49 17.34 2.06
C ARG A 111 2.29 16.13 1.17
N ILE A 112 2.65 14.97 1.68
CA ILE A 112 2.48 13.67 1.02
C ILE A 112 1.37 12.92 1.76
N ALA A 113 0.43 12.34 1.03
CA ALA A 113 -0.73 11.68 1.60
C ALA A 113 -1.13 10.43 0.81
N VAL A 114 -1.92 9.56 1.46
CA VAL A 114 -2.57 8.38 0.89
C VAL A 114 -4.07 8.42 1.18
N ASP A 115 -4.88 7.75 0.37
CA ASP A 115 -6.30 7.61 0.64
C ASP A 115 -6.55 6.31 1.42
N PRO A 116 -7.15 6.35 2.62
CA PRO A 116 -7.48 5.15 3.38
C PRO A 116 -8.37 4.16 2.64
N ARG A 117 -9.13 4.61 1.63
CA ARG A 117 -10.01 3.76 0.83
C ARG A 117 -9.26 2.83 -0.13
N ASP A 118 -7.99 3.10 -0.41
CA ASP A 118 -7.14 2.26 -1.25
C ASP A 118 -6.61 1.05 -0.48
N TYR A 119 -6.80 1.02 0.85
CA TYR A 119 -6.35 -0.09 1.69
C TYR A 119 -7.46 -1.11 1.96
N PRO A 120 -7.10 -2.37 2.22
CA PRO A 120 -8.05 -3.38 2.65
C PRO A 120 -8.67 -3.04 4.03
N MET A 121 -9.85 -3.63 4.33
CA MET A 121 -10.62 -3.29 5.54
C MET A 121 -9.95 -3.69 6.86
N ASP A 122 -8.95 -4.57 6.81
CA ASP A 122 -8.15 -5.04 7.94
C ASP A 122 -6.87 -4.19 8.17
N ALA A 123 -6.70 -3.12 7.39
CA ALA A 123 -5.62 -2.18 7.55
C ALA A 123 -5.98 -1.06 8.53
N ASP A 124 -5.13 -0.82 9.53
CA ASP A 124 -5.24 0.33 10.41
C ASP A 124 -4.32 1.46 9.93
N VAL A 125 -4.91 2.45 9.30
CA VAL A 125 -4.22 3.61 8.73
C VAL A 125 -4.07 4.69 9.81
N ALA A 126 -3.06 4.57 10.65
CA ALA A 126 -2.82 5.51 11.76
C ALA A 126 -2.49 6.94 11.27
N ALA A 127 -1.86 7.08 10.10
CA ALA A 127 -1.52 8.37 9.52
C ALA A 127 -1.78 8.37 8.02
N THR A 128 -2.63 9.28 7.55
CA THR A 128 -2.98 9.43 6.13
C THR A 128 -2.10 10.45 5.41
N SER A 129 -1.25 11.20 6.12
CA SER A 129 -0.35 12.17 5.51
C SER A 129 0.85 12.49 6.38
N ARG A 130 1.94 12.91 5.73
CA ARG A 130 3.13 13.48 6.37
C ARG A 130 3.60 14.72 5.62
N ILE A 131 4.21 15.64 6.36
CA ILE A 131 4.87 16.82 5.80
C ILE A 131 6.37 16.60 5.90
N VAL A 132 7.07 16.76 4.79
CA VAL A 132 8.53 16.66 4.71
C VAL A 132 9.13 17.93 4.12
N VAL A 133 10.35 18.26 4.57
CA VAL A 133 11.12 19.43 4.13
C VAL A 133 12.51 18.94 3.70
N PRO A 134 12.65 18.37 2.51
CA PRO A 134 13.92 17.85 2.04
C PRO A 134 14.89 18.97 1.68
N PRO A 135 16.21 18.81 1.92
CA PRO A 135 17.21 19.65 1.31
C PRO A 135 17.32 19.35 -0.19
N ARG A 136 17.91 20.28 -0.94
CA ARG A 136 18.16 20.10 -2.38
C ARG A 136 19.08 18.92 -2.65
N GLY A 137 18.72 18.10 -3.65
CA GLY A 137 19.46 16.92 -4.04
C GLY A 137 19.36 15.76 -3.05
N ALA A 138 18.44 15.84 -2.08
CA ALA A 138 18.25 14.77 -1.10
C ALA A 138 17.07 13.86 -1.44
N GLY A 139 17.19 12.59 -1.02
CA GLY A 139 16.07 11.65 -0.91
C GLY A 139 15.59 11.57 0.54
N VAL A 140 14.29 11.50 0.75
CA VAL A 140 13.66 11.28 2.06
C VAL A 140 12.74 10.08 2.00
N ILE A 141 12.65 9.32 3.12
CA ILE A 141 11.73 8.20 3.24
C ILE A 141 10.48 8.67 3.99
N VAL A 142 9.32 8.33 3.45
CA VAL A 142 8.01 8.70 3.98
C VAL A 142 7.20 7.43 4.22
N ASN A 143 7.21 6.95 5.45
CA ASN A 143 6.45 5.77 5.81
C ASN A 143 5.00 6.16 6.13
N LEU A 144 4.07 5.65 5.30
CA LEU A 144 2.62 5.76 5.42
C LEU A 144 1.95 4.37 5.41
N ALA A 145 2.76 3.30 5.55
CA ALA A 145 2.26 1.94 5.57
C ALA A 145 1.32 1.74 6.77
N PRO A 146 0.14 1.15 6.55
CA PRO A 146 -0.79 0.84 7.63
C PRO A 146 -0.29 -0.33 8.47
N ALA A 147 -0.74 -0.39 9.71
CA ALA A 147 -0.63 -1.62 10.48
C ALA A 147 -1.63 -2.64 9.93
N MET A 148 -1.15 -3.81 9.56
CA MET A 148 -2.01 -4.89 9.08
C MET A 148 -2.38 -5.80 10.24
N HIS A 149 -3.66 -5.80 10.62
CA HIS A 149 -4.18 -6.67 11.67
C HIS A 149 -4.67 -8.00 11.10
N HIS A 150 -4.48 -9.07 11.85
CA HIS A 150 -5.01 -10.37 11.51
C HIS A 150 -6.38 -10.57 12.17
N SER A 151 -7.41 -9.98 11.58
CA SER A 151 -8.78 -10.02 12.09
C SER A 151 -9.54 -11.22 11.53
N PHE A 152 -10.25 -11.93 12.40
CA PHE A 152 -11.14 -13.02 12.00
C PHE A 152 -12.24 -13.27 13.05
N VAL A 153 -13.27 -14.03 12.67
CA VAL A 153 -14.31 -14.49 13.58
C VAL A 153 -14.08 -15.98 13.89
N ALA A 154 -13.79 -16.29 15.14
CA ALA A 154 -13.73 -17.67 15.62
C ALA A 154 -15.12 -18.18 16.00
N ILE A 155 -15.46 -19.41 15.66
CA ILE A 155 -16.68 -20.09 16.11
C ILE A 155 -16.29 -21.06 17.22
N VAL A 156 -16.72 -20.78 18.45
CA VAL A 156 -16.46 -21.62 19.63
C VAL A 156 -17.68 -22.50 19.94
N ARG A 157 -17.44 -23.78 20.15
CA ARG A 157 -18.49 -24.77 20.53
C ARG A 157 -18.06 -25.57 21.75
N PHE A 158 -19.00 -26.01 22.55
CA PHE A 158 -18.72 -27.01 23.58
C PHE A 158 -18.40 -28.37 22.96
N ALA A 159 -17.49 -29.13 23.56
CA ALA A 159 -17.16 -30.48 23.12
C ALA A 159 -18.36 -31.43 23.16
N GLY A 160 -19.27 -31.23 24.10
CA GLY A 160 -20.54 -31.96 24.23
C GLY A 160 -21.67 -31.44 23.32
N GLY A 161 -21.42 -30.49 22.46
CA GLY A 161 -22.43 -29.86 21.59
C GLY A 161 -22.98 -28.54 22.16
N GLY A 162 -23.59 -27.75 21.29
CA GLY A 162 -24.08 -26.40 21.63
C GLY A 162 -22.99 -25.33 21.60
N PHE A 163 -23.41 -24.09 21.90
CA PHE A 163 -22.56 -22.91 21.89
C PHE A 163 -22.50 -22.28 23.29
N PRO A 164 -21.43 -21.57 23.64
CA PRO A 164 -21.44 -20.73 24.82
C PRO A 164 -22.58 -19.71 24.73
N PRO A 165 -23.17 -19.30 25.87
CA PRO A 165 -24.25 -18.34 25.86
C PRO A 165 -23.79 -16.99 25.32
N LEU A 166 -24.73 -16.27 24.70
CA LEU A 166 -24.51 -14.90 24.25
C LEU A 166 -24.07 -14.04 25.44
N GLY A 167 -23.00 -13.27 25.27
CA GLY A 167 -22.40 -12.42 26.29
C GLY A 167 -21.41 -13.13 27.22
N ALA A 168 -21.16 -14.45 27.05
CA ALA A 168 -20.06 -15.12 27.75
C ALA A 168 -18.73 -14.41 27.43
N LEU A 169 -17.79 -14.46 28.37
CA LEU A 169 -16.51 -13.79 28.22
C LEU A 169 -15.42 -14.80 27.85
N LEU A 170 -14.67 -14.49 26.81
CA LEU A 170 -13.48 -15.24 26.42
C LEU A 170 -12.24 -14.47 26.88
N HIS A 171 -11.48 -15.07 27.78
CA HIS A 171 -10.25 -14.54 28.33
C HIS A 171 -9.04 -15.16 27.64
N MET A 172 -8.20 -14.32 27.05
CA MET A 172 -6.92 -14.75 26.52
C MET A 172 -5.91 -14.95 27.67
N ARG A 173 -4.91 -15.79 27.47
CA ARG A 173 -3.85 -16.02 28.46
C ARG A 173 -2.93 -14.80 28.65
N ALA A 174 -2.78 -13.97 27.63
CA ALA A 174 -2.04 -12.69 27.71
C ALA A 174 -2.91 -11.60 28.35
N PRO A 175 -2.33 -10.56 28.96
CA PRO A 175 -3.10 -9.46 29.52
C PRO A 175 -3.76 -8.65 28.40
N SER A 176 -4.97 -9.00 28.06
CA SER A 176 -5.83 -8.32 27.08
C SER A 176 -7.26 -8.26 27.63
N PRO A 177 -8.06 -7.26 27.24
CA PRO A 177 -9.46 -7.22 27.64
C PRO A 177 -10.19 -8.48 27.16
N PRO A 178 -11.19 -8.98 27.94
CA PRO A 178 -11.97 -10.14 27.53
C PRO A 178 -12.76 -9.85 26.26
N LEU A 179 -12.84 -10.85 25.39
CA LEU A 179 -13.67 -10.81 24.19
C LEU A 179 -15.07 -11.33 24.51
N ILE A 180 -16.08 -10.76 23.87
CA ILE A 180 -17.48 -11.13 24.08
C ILE A 180 -17.87 -12.22 23.07
N VAL A 181 -18.46 -13.30 23.57
CA VAL A 181 -19.05 -14.35 22.73
C VAL A 181 -20.39 -13.83 22.19
N GLY A 182 -20.48 -13.79 20.88
CA GLY A 182 -21.66 -13.43 20.13
C GLY A 182 -22.65 -14.59 19.95
N ARG A 183 -23.61 -14.39 19.03
CA ARG A 183 -24.57 -15.43 18.65
C ARG A 183 -23.83 -16.60 18.02
N ASP A 184 -24.33 -17.82 18.22
CA ASP A 184 -23.79 -19.07 17.66
C ASP A 184 -22.30 -19.30 17.96
N GLY A 185 -21.83 -18.77 19.11
CA GLY A 185 -20.46 -18.93 19.57
C GLY A 185 -19.44 -18.13 18.81
N GLU A 186 -19.85 -17.10 18.07
CA GLU A 186 -18.94 -16.21 17.34
C GLU A 186 -18.14 -15.31 18.28
N VAL A 187 -16.84 -15.24 18.08
CA VAL A 187 -15.94 -14.33 18.80
C VAL A 187 -15.08 -13.61 17.80
N PHE A 188 -15.11 -12.28 17.83
CA PHE A 188 -14.27 -11.46 16.96
C PHE A 188 -12.88 -11.27 17.58
N PHE A 189 -11.85 -11.62 16.82
CA PHE A 189 -10.46 -11.31 17.11
C PHE A 189 -10.02 -10.18 16.21
N GLY A 190 -9.60 -9.05 16.81
CA GLY A 190 -9.11 -7.89 16.08
C GLY A 190 -7.70 -8.09 15.56
N ASP A 191 -6.87 -8.82 16.32
CA ASP A 191 -5.50 -9.12 15.94
C ASP A 191 -5.00 -10.36 16.67
N LEU A 192 -4.73 -11.43 15.94
CA LEU A 192 -4.16 -12.66 16.48
C LEU A 192 -3.35 -13.39 15.41
N ASP A 193 -2.03 -13.31 15.51
CA ASP A 193 -1.11 -13.87 14.51
C ASP A 193 -0.77 -15.34 14.69
N GLY A 194 -0.98 -15.89 15.87
CA GLY A 194 -0.60 -17.26 16.19
C GLY A 194 -1.60 -18.01 17.04
N PRO A 195 -1.46 -19.34 17.18
CA PRO A 195 -2.29 -20.13 18.05
C PRO A 195 -2.26 -19.61 19.48
N ALA A 196 -3.44 -19.47 20.09
CA ALA A 196 -3.57 -19.00 21.46
C ALA A 196 -4.53 -19.84 22.26
N ASP A 197 -4.23 -20.01 23.55
CA ASP A 197 -5.12 -20.66 24.50
C ASP A 197 -5.98 -19.60 25.18
N ALA A 198 -7.27 -19.88 25.26
CA ALA A 198 -8.26 -19.01 25.88
C ALA A 198 -9.19 -19.80 26.80
N THR A 199 -9.80 -19.10 27.74
CA THR A 199 -10.79 -19.64 28.66
C THR A 199 -12.12 -18.92 28.44
N VAL A 200 -13.19 -19.66 28.27
CA VAL A 200 -14.54 -19.10 28.18
C VAL A 200 -15.22 -19.25 29.53
N ASP A 201 -15.64 -18.11 30.08
CA ASP A 201 -16.45 -18.05 31.29
C ASP A 201 -17.93 -18.01 30.89
N ALA A 202 -18.65 -19.06 31.19
CA ALA A 202 -20.08 -19.22 30.93
C ALA A 202 -20.83 -19.50 32.22
N SER A 203 -22.16 -19.29 32.26
CA SER A 203 -23.02 -19.52 33.41
C SER A 203 -23.03 -20.98 33.92
N GLY A 204 -22.43 -21.93 33.17
CA GLY A 204 -22.28 -23.36 33.53
C GLY A 204 -20.86 -23.77 33.91
N GLY A 205 -19.90 -22.83 34.04
CA GLY A 205 -18.51 -23.13 34.38
C GLY A 205 -17.52 -22.59 33.37
N ARG A 206 -16.25 -22.93 33.58
CA ARG A 206 -15.13 -22.55 32.70
C ARG A 206 -14.78 -23.70 31.77
N CYS A 207 -14.45 -23.33 30.54
CA CYS A 207 -13.88 -24.25 29.58
C CYS A 207 -12.69 -23.65 28.85
N ARG A 208 -11.73 -24.49 28.49
CA ARG A 208 -10.55 -24.10 27.71
C ARG A 208 -10.76 -24.37 26.24
N VAL A 209 -10.31 -23.44 25.43
CA VAL A 209 -10.34 -23.54 23.97
C VAL A 209 -9.00 -23.08 23.40
N ARG A 210 -8.50 -23.80 22.41
CA ARG A 210 -7.33 -23.36 21.62
C ARG A 210 -7.82 -22.77 20.32
N ILE A 211 -7.51 -21.50 20.10
CA ILE A 211 -7.85 -20.77 18.89
C ILE A 211 -6.64 -20.82 17.97
N VAL A 212 -6.88 -21.20 16.71
CA VAL A 212 -5.86 -21.22 15.66
C VAL A 212 -6.34 -20.26 14.57
N PRO A 213 -5.65 -19.13 14.36
CA PRO A 213 -6.05 -18.19 13.33
C PRO A 213 -5.99 -18.85 11.95
N PRO A 214 -6.92 -18.53 11.05
CA PRO A 214 -6.89 -18.99 9.66
C PRO A 214 -5.72 -18.31 8.92
N PRO A 215 -5.35 -18.78 7.72
CA PRO A 215 -4.45 -17.99 6.86
C PRO A 215 -5.03 -16.60 6.60
N ARG A 216 -4.16 -15.58 6.55
CA ARG A 216 -4.57 -14.20 6.22
C ARG A 216 -5.24 -14.17 4.86
N ALA A 217 -6.41 -13.57 4.79
CA ALA A 217 -7.14 -13.33 3.56
C ALA A 217 -7.29 -11.82 3.39
N ALA A 218 -6.54 -11.24 2.47
CA ALA A 218 -6.54 -9.79 2.25
C ALA A 218 -7.97 -9.26 2.01
N GLY A 219 -8.34 -8.24 2.79
CA GLY A 219 -9.60 -7.52 2.64
C GLY A 219 -10.86 -8.27 3.06
N ARG A 220 -10.75 -9.40 3.80
CA ARG A 220 -11.91 -10.18 4.25
C ARG A 220 -11.74 -10.67 5.68
N ILE A 221 -12.77 -10.47 6.50
CA ILE A 221 -12.87 -11.11 7.79
C ILE A 221 -13.31 -12.56 7.57
N VAL A 222 -12.42 -13.50 7.82
CA VAL A 222 -12.65 -14.94 7.64
C VAL A 222 -13.31 -15.51 8.88
N ARG A 223 -14.22 -16.47 8.70
CA ARG A 223 -14.76 -17.31 9.79
C ARG A 223 -13.93 -18.58 9.91
N ALA A 224 -13.47 -18.86 11.12
CA ALA A 224 -12.63 -20.02 11.42
C ALA A 224 -13.25 -20.90 12.54
N GLY A 225 -13.01 -22.18 12.49
CA GLY A 225 -13.52 -23.14 13.46
C GLY A 225 -14.48 -24.17 12.86
N PRO A 226 -15.26 -24.89 13.67
CA PRO A 226 -15.46 -24.68 15.10
C PRO A 226 -14.24 -25.06 15.95
N PHE A 227 -13.95 -24.23 16.97
CA PHE A 227 -12.97 -24.53 18.01
C PHE A 227 -13.71 -25.10 19.23
N PHE A 228 -13.25 -26.25 19.71
CA PHE A 228 -13.96 -26.96 20.77
C PHE A 228 -13.46 -26.54 22.15
N CYS A 229 -14.38 -26.07 22.97
CA CYS A 229 -14.16 -25.72 24.37
C CYS A 229 -14.37 -26.97 25.25
N ARG A 230 -13.35 -27.33 26.04
CA ARG A 230 -13.37 -28.47 26.95
C ARG A 230 -13.46 -28.00 28.40
N ASN A 231 -14.32 -28.59 29.21
CA ASN A 231 -14.45 -28.23 30.62
C ASN A 231 -13.18 -28.59 31.39
N GLU A 232 -12.74 -27.68 32.29
CA GLU A 232 -11.56 -27.91 33.14
C GLU A 232 -11.68 -29.12 34.08
N ALA A 233 -12.91 -29.61 34.35
CA ALA A 233 -13.15 -30.76 35.19
C ALA A 233 -12.88 -32.12 34.52
N SER A 234 -12.53 -32.18 33.24
CA SER A 234 -12.33 -33.43 32.47
C SER A 234 -10.88 -33.92 32.40
N ASP A 235 -9.90 -33.16 32.91
CA ASP A 235 -8.47 -33.50 32.83
C ASP A 235 -7.88 -34.01 34.17
N ALA A 236 -8.74 -34.42 35.12
CA ALA A 236 -8.33 -35.02 36.39
C ALA A 236 -8.75 -36.52 36.45
N PHE A 237 -8.17 -37.35 35.55
CA PHE A 237 -8.05 -38.80 35.74
C PHE A 237 -6.91 -39.36 34.91
#